data_10b56a87302fae92c93a20f449520b95
#
_entry.id   10b56a87302fae92c93a20f449520b95
#
_cell.length_a   1.000
_cell.length_b   1.000
_cell.length_c   1.000
_cell.angle_alpha   90.00
_cell.angle_beta   90.00
_cell.angle_gamma   90.00
#
_symmetry.space_group_name_H-M   'P 1'
#
loop_
_entity.id
_entity.type
_entity.pdbx_description
1 polymer ?
#
loop_
_entity_poly.entity_id
_entity_poly.type
_entity_poly.pdbx_seq_one_letter_code
_entity_poly.pdbx_strand_id
1 'polypeptide(L)'
;MVRKSLSLTLLLIFLTCLRLFAAKDDSGVMFRIDDDLGFFQEVQVMFAFGFERPEDTHFLDSLSNYTPEEFSFFVDRKPVWIRVLLNNPNSSDVGATIRLLQPNTKENVVLLHNGKMRYGIHKTGDHGYYYNLVNVPSGNSVLYIRYESVFTRLYPYFEVVETSELVYDESLKFIQYYPNIISLTAFLVLILFQALYVLIQYRITRSLDYINYFFFLLCLSVYFFCRLDYWYGTGVLMDGIPFVAPFLNDLFLVAPFVFYLRFSRYFIDTANRYPKMDVIIKRAEYVIVGIMFLSLFFVLIYRSVWSIWMVRGFTVLFLIFSIYLIRFFYLQRDKQVNFILLGSLFALTGNAFAMLLPVFGLQFKFDNSLFTMVGIVGEIVTFNTGLSYKAKNEQLEKIIAQNKVIQELDRSSKYLHEIESMRGQIADDLHDDVGSTLSSISVYAELGMQGDEKTRLSLFGKISDVSQRMMSAMNDIVWAIHSKNDSLGGLADKMRQFASE
;
A
#
# COMPACT_ATOMS: atom_id res chain seq x y z
N MET A 1 18.88 -14.60 18.90
CA MET A 1 18.06 -15.59 18.14
C MET A 1 17.53 -15.00 16.84
N VAL A 2 16.89 -13.85 16.83
CA VAL A 2 16.33 -13.16 15.63
C VAL A 2 17.37 -12.96 14.50
N ARG A 3 18.64 -12.70 14.82
CA ARG A 3 19.72 -12.43 13.83
C ARG A 3 20.09 -13.65 12.98
N LYS A 4 20.06 -14.87 13.54
CA LYS A 4 20.34 -16.11 12.80
C LYS A 4 19.13 -16.57 12.00
N SER A 5 17.92 -16.35 12.50
CA SER A 5 16.67 -16.66 11.83
C SER A 5 16.47 -15.78 10.57
N LEU A 6 16.73 -14.47 10.66
CA LEU A 6 16.59 -13.55 9.53
C LEU A 6 17.55 -13.89 8.38
N SER A 7 18.80 -14.21 8.67
CA SER A 7 19.79 -14.59 7.65
C SER A 7 19.47 -15.93 6.99
N LEU A 8 18.91 -16.88 7.72
CA LEU A 8 18.52 -18.18 7.20
C LEU A 8 17.28 -18.09 6.30
N THR A 9 16.29 -17.31 6.72
CA THR A 9 15.06 -17.06 5.93
C THR A 9 15.40 -16.35 4.63
N LEU A 10 16.27 -15.36 4.66
CA LEU A 10 16.71 -14.61 3.47
C LEU A 10 17.54 -15.48 2.51
N LEU A 11 18.38 -16.39 3.04
CA LEU A 11 19.15 -17.34 2.23
C LEU A 11 18.21 -18.36 1.56
N LEU A 12 17.22 -18.87 2.28
CA LEU A 12 16.23 -19.82 1.76
C LEU A 12 15.38 -19.17 0.65
N ILE A 13 14.94 -17.93 0.82
CA ILE A 13 14.21 -17.18 -0.22
C ILE A 13 15.07 -16.98 -1.48
N PHE A 14 16.35 -16.65 -1.30
CA PHE A 14 17.29 -16.46 -2.41
C PHE A 14 17.53 -17.78 -3.19
N LEU A 15 17.72 -18.89 -2.47
CA LEU A 15 17.91 -20.21 -3.09
C LEU A 15 16.67 -20.71 -3.83
N THR A 16 15.47 -20.36 -3.36
CA THR A 16 14.21 -20.69 -4.06
C THR A 16 13.98 -19.84 -5.29
N CYS A 17 14.30 -18.56 -5.25
CA CYS A 17 14.26 -17.73 -6.46
C CYS A 17 15.22 -18.26 -7.53
N LEU A 18 16.43 -18.69 -7.16
CA LEU A 18 17.37 -19.33 -8.09
C LEU A 18 16.84 -20.66 -8.67
N ARG A 19 16.16 -21.50 -7.87
CA ARG A 19 15.53 -22.74 -8.36
C ARG A 19 14.31 -22.48 -9.26
N LEU A 20 13.50 -21.45 -9.00
CA LEU A 20 12.40 -21.04 -9.88
C LEU A 20 12.91 -20.61 -11.28
N PHE A 21 14.12 -20.06 -11.36
CA PHE A 21 14.78 -19.78 -12.64
C PHE A 21 15.38 -21.03 -13.31
N ALA A 22 15.73 -22.04 -12.53
CA ALA A 22 16.38 -23.26 -13.01
C ALA A 22 15.42 -24.45 -13.22
N ALA A 23 14.14 -24.30 -12.83
CA ALA A 23 13.13 -25.32 -13.09
C ALA A 23 12.91 -25.44 -14.60
N LYS A 24 13.50 -26.47 -15.17
CA LYS A 24 13.22 -26.92 -16.52
C LYS A 24 11.77 -27.42 -16.48
N ASP A 25 10.87 -26.70 -17.10
CA ASP A 25 9.49 -27.15 -17.30
C ASP A 25 9.52 -28.36 -18.23
N ASP A 26 9.39 -29.55 -17.67
CA ASP A 26 9.19 -30.81 -18.39
C ASP A 26 7.71 -31.01 -18.81
N SER A 27 6.99 -29.90 -19.07
CA SER A 27 5.61 -30.00 -19.53
C SER A 27 5.56 -30.15 -21.05
N GLY A 28 5.52 -31.37 -21.49
CA GLY A 28 5.09 -31.71 -22.84
C GLY A 28 3.60 -31.41 -23.06
N VAL A 29 3.14 -31.46 -24.29
CA VAL A 29 1.70 -31.37 -24.63
C VAL A 29 0.98 -32.48 -23.87
N MET A 30 0.12 -32.14 -22.94
CA MET A 30 -0.74 -33.08 -22.24
C MET A 30 -2.11 -33.07 -22.92
N PHE A 31 -2.50 -34.14 -23.53
CA PHE A 31 -3.89 -34.38 -23.89
C PHE A 31 -4.35 -35.65 -23.16
N ARG A 32 -5.52 -35.62 -22.63
CA ARG A 32 -6.20 -36.73 -22.00
C ARG A 32 -7.52 -36.93 -22.72
N ILE A 33 -7.71 -38.15 -23.21
CA ILE A 33 -9.00 -38.62 -23.69
C ILE A 33 -9.39 -39.72 -22.74
N ASP A 34 -10.58 -39.63 -22.18
CA ASP A 34 -11.05 -40.58 -21.21
C ASP A 34 -11.27 -41.94 -21.91
N ASP A 35 -10.58 -42.96 -21.44
CA ASP A 35 -10.64 -44.32 -22.01
C ASP A 35 -12.03 -44.93 -21.83
N ASP A 36 -12.84 -44.46 -20.88
CA ASP A 36 -14.21 -44.92 -20.64
C ASP A 36 -15.22 -44.37 -21.66
N LEU A 37 -14.85 -43.35 -22.45
CA LEU A 37 -15.61 -42.88 -23.59
C LEU A 37 -15.51 -43.89 -24.78
N GLY A 38 -16.12 -45.05 -24.69
CA GLY A 38 -16.02 -46.16 -25.65
C GLY A 38 -16.24 -45.84 -27.14
N PHE A 39 -16.17 -44.59 -27.55
CA PHE A 39 -16.34 -44.10 -28.92
C PHE A 39 -15.06 -43.51 -29.57
N PHE A 40 -13.92 -43.52 -28.88
CA PHE A 40 -12.66 -43.11 -29.48
C PHE A 40 -11.77 -44.30 -29.83
N GLN A 41 -11.83 -44.76 -31.05
CA GLN A 41 -10.93 -45.86 -31.50
C GLN A 41 -9.57 -45.37 -32.03
N GLU A 42 -9.48 -44.15 -32.51
CA GLU A 42 -8.25 -43.59 -33.06
C GLU A 42 -8.20 -42.07 -32.95
N VAL A 43 -7.20 -41.53 -32.23
CA VAL A 43 -6.99 -40.09 -32.10
C VAL A 43 -5.72 -39.75 -32.83
N GLN A 44 -5.85 -39.05 -33.96
CA GLN A 44 -4.73 -38.42 -34.65
C GLN A 44 -4.73 -36.92 -34.29
N VAL A 45 -3.66 -36.50 -33.66
CA VAL A 45 -3.46 -35.08 -33.31
C VAL A 45 -2.53 -34.46 -34.34
N MET A 46 -3.03 -33.52 -35.12
CA MET A 46 -2.27 -32.76 -36.10
C MET A 46 -2.38 -31.29 -35.84
N PHE A 47 -1.37 -30.53 -36.19
CA PHE A 47 -1.27 -29.10 -35.83
C PHE A 47 -1.15 -28.23 -37.09
N ALA A 48 -1.80 -27.06 -37.05
CA ALA A 48 -1.66 -26.01 -38.05
C ALA A 48 -1.46 -24.64 -37.33
N PHE A 49 -0.62 -23.80 -37.90
CA PHE A 49 -0.27 -22.50 -37.33
C PHE A 49 -0.69 -21.35 -38.22
N GLY A 50 -1.22 -20.29 -37.60
CA GLY A 50 -1.42 -19.01 -38.25
C GLY A 50 -2.69 -18.86 -39.08
N PHE A 51 -3.62 -19.80 -39.01
CA PHE A 51 -4.91 -19.72 -39.69
C PHE A 51 -5.98 -19.12 -38.77
N GLU A 52 -6.81 -18.26 -39.31
CA GLU A 52 -7.91 -17.65 -38.55
C GLU A 52 -9.12 -18.60 -38.48
N ARG A 53 -9.38 -19.37 -39.54
CA ARG A 53 -10.50 -20.29 -39.62
C ARG A 53 -10.08 -21.62 -40.26
N PRO A 54 -10.71 -22.75 -39.85
CA PRO A 54 -10.44 -24.07 -40.46
C PRO A 54 -10.99 -24.20 -41.88
N GLU A 55 -11.71 -23.24 -42.36
CA GLU A 55 -12.29 -23.16 -43.71
C GLU A 55 -11.28 -22.65 -44.77
N ASP A 56 -10.15 -22.10 -44.34
CA ASP A 56 -9.12 -21.58 -45.23
C ASP A 56 -8.56 -22.72 -46.12
N THR A 57 -8.51 -22.49 -47.41
CA THR A 57 -8.20 -23.51 -48.42
C THR A 57 -6.87 -24.20 -48.23
N HIS A 58 -5.90 -23.55 -47.57
CA HIS A 58 -4.57 -24.11 -47.27
C HIS A 58 -4.46 -24.71 -45.85
N PHE A 59 -5.54 -24.68 -45.07
CA PHE A 59 -5.51 -25.18 -43.70
C PHE A 59 -5.14 -26.68 -43.60
N LEU A 60 -5.80 -27.49 -44.41
CA LEU A 60 -5.57 -28.94 -44.42
C LEU A 60 -4.15 -29.32 -44.88
N ASP A 61 -3.58 -28.60 -45.84
CA ASP A 61 -2.24 -28.79 -46.36
C ASP A 61 -1.14 -28.38 -45.37
N SER A 62 -1.46 -27.52 -44.44
CA SER A 62 -0.53 -27.03 -43.41
C SER A 62 -0.47 -27.87 -42.17
N LEU A 63 -1.38 -28.87 -42.04
CA LEU A 63 -1.38 -29.79 -40.90
C LEU A 63 -0.13 -30.69 -40.94
N SER A 64 0.61 -30.67 -39.86
CA SER A 64 1.82 -31.50 -39.69
C SER A 64 1.78 -32.21 -38.34
N ASN A 65 2.38 -33.40 -38.31
CA ASN A 65 2.58 -34.16 -37.08
C ASN A 65 3.78 -33.58 -36.34
N TYR A 66 3.57 -33.08 -35.13
CA TYR A 66 4.63 -32.64 -34.23
C TYR A 66 4.71 -33.57 -33.04
N THR A 67 5.91 -33.77 -32.54
CA THR A 67 6.11 -34.51 -31.29
C THR A 67 5.85 -33.56 -30.09
N PRO A 68 5.36 -34.07 -28.94
CA PRO A 68 5.13 -33.27 -27.77
C PRO A 68 6.33 -32.43 -27.29
N GLU A 69 7.56 -32.93 -27.54
CA GLU A 69 8.82 -32.27 -27.18
C GLU A 69 9.10 -31.01 -28.00
N GLU A 70 8.56 -30.91 -29.22
CA GLU A 70 8.68 -29.74 -30.09
C GLU A 70 7.74 -28.62 -29.73
N PHE A 71 6.78 -28.86 -28.85
CA PHE A 71 5.71 -27.91 -28.47
C PHE A 71 6.07 -26.87 -27.40
N SER A 72 7.27 -26.88 -26.87
CA SER A 72 7.73 -25.86 -25.91
C SER A 72 7.94 -24.46 -26.53
N PHE A 73 7.11 -24.10 -27.51
CA PHE A 73 7.29 -22.88 -28.30
C PHE A 73 6.69 -21.61 -27.65
N PHE A 74 7.45 -20.53 -27.77
CA PHE A 74 6.92 -19.18 -27.76
C PHE A 74 6.04 -18.99 -28.99
N VAL A 75 4.75 -19.16 -28.86
CA VAL A 75 3.83 -18.90 -29.96
C VAL A 75 3.72 -17.41 -30.14
N ASP A 76 4.33 -16.93 -31.20
CA ASP A 76 4.32 -15.56 -31.62
C ASP A 76 2.94 -15.27 -32.23
N ARG A 77 1.95 -14.90 -31.42
CA ARG A 77 0.64 -14.31 -31.77
C ARG A 77 -0.22 -15.06 -32.82
N LYS A 78 0.17 -16.20 -33.26
CA LYS A 78 -0.58 -16.94 -34.25
C LYS A 78 -1.42 -18.02 -33.59
N PRO A 79 -2.72 -18.14 -33.93
CA PRO A 79 -3.53 -19.21 -33.41
C PRO A 79 -2.94 -20.57 -33.85
N VAL A 80 -2.97 -21.53 -32.93
CA VAL A 80 -2.62 -22.92 -33.20
C VAL A 80 -3.90 -23.72 -33.26
N TRP A 81 -4.05 -24.48 -34.34
CA TRP A 81 -5.18 -25.37 -34.50
C TRP A 81 -4.74 -26.84 -34.26
N ILE A 82 -5.54 -27.54 -33.48
CA ILE A 82 -5.38 -28.98 -33.24
C ILE A 82 -6.54 -29.69 -33.91
N ARG A 83 -6.22 -30.70 -34.70
CA ARG A 83 -7.18 -31.60 -35.35
C ARG A 83 -7.25 -32.92 -34.59
N VAL A 84 -8.45 -33.31 -34.16
CA VAL A 84 -8.69 -34.59 -33.50
C VAL A 84 -9.74 -35.37 -34.31
N LEU A 85 -9.43 -36.60 -34.68
CA LEU A 85 -10.40 -37.47 -35.36
C LEU A 85 -11.21 -38.21 -34.29
N LEU A 86 -12.53 -38.12 -34.38
CA LEU A 86 -13.47 -38.76 -33.46
C LEU A 86 -14.30 -39.82 -34.24
N ASN A 87 -14.45 -40.97 -33.65
CA ASN A 87 -15.39 -41.99 -34.14
C ASN A 87 -16.40 -42.33 -33.04
N ASN A 88 -17.67 -41.97 -33.24
CA ASN A 88 -18.75 -42.36 -32.35
C ASN A 88 -19.41 -43.64 -32.88
N PRO A 89 -19.18 -44.81 -32.26
CA PRO A 89 -19.76 -46.09 -32.69
C PRO A 89 -21.24 -46.23 -32.29
N ASN A 90 -21.74 -45.32 -31.42
CA ASN A 90 -23.11 -45.37 -30.99
C ASN A 90 -24.09 -44.91 -32.09
N SER A 91 -25.30 -45.42 -32.05
CA SER A 91 -26.34 -45.06 -33.00
C SER A 91 -26.98 -43.67 -32.71
N SER A 92 -26.63 -43.06 -31.60
CA SER A 92 -27.13 -41.75 -31.15
C SER A 92 -26.00 -40.72 -30.97
N ASP A 93 -26.34 -39.46 -31.03
CA ASP A 93 -25.41 -38.38 -30.71
C ASP A 93 -25.00 -38.49 -29.23
N VAL A 94 -23.72 -38.26 -28.94
CA VAL A 94 -23.15 -38.26 -27.60
C VAL A 94 -22.69 -36.83 -27.25
N GLY A 95 -23.08 -36.36 -26.10
CA GLY A 95 -22.61 -35.09 -25.57
C GLY A 95 -21.19 -35.22 -25.06
N ALA A 96 -20.25 -34.56 -25.71
CA ALA A 96 -18.86 -34.49 -25.29
C ALA A 96 -18.54 -33.05 -24.81
N THR A 97 -17.79 -32.95 -23.74
CA THR A 97 -17.25 -31.70 -23.26
C THR A 97 -15.75 -31.67 -23.48
N ILE A 98 -15.30 -30.61 -24.15
CA ILE A 98 -13.89 -30.38 -24.42
C ILE A 98 -13.43 -29.33 -23.41
N ARG A 99 -12.56 -29.75 -22.50
CA ARG A 99 -11.95 -28.92 -21.48
C ARG A 99 -10.63 -28.38 -22.02
N LEU A 100 -10.52 -27.07 -22.08
CA LEU A 100 -9.35 -26.37 -22.60
C LEU A 100 -8.69 -25.55 -21.51
N LEU A 101 -7.37 -25.59 -21.43
CA LEU A 101 -6.59 -24.69 -20.56
C LEU A 101 -6.25 -23.42 -21.34
N GLN A 102 -6.66 -22.27 -20.84
CA GLN A 102 -6.31 -20.93 -21.35
C GLN A 102 -6.74 -20.58 -22.78
N PRO A 103 -7.95 -20.79 -23.22
CA PRO A 103 -8.39 -20.23 -24.49
C PRO A 103 -8.76 -18.73 -24.35
N ASN A 104 -8.48 -17.95 -25.41
CA ASN A 104 -8.71 -16.52 -25.42
C ASN A 104 -9.87 -16.08 -26.32
N THR A 105 -10.53 -16.98 -27.01
CA THR A 105 -11.63 -16.67 -27.92
C THR A 105 -12.86 -17.52 -27.66
N LYS A 106 -14.04 -16.97 -27.93
CA LYS A 106 -15.34 -17.65 -27.73
C LYS A 106 -15.54 -18.85 -28.70
N GLU A 107 -14.86 -18.83 -29.82
CA GLU A 107 -14.99 -19.86 -30.88
C GLU A 107 -13.74 -20.75 -30.92
N ASN A 108 -13.51 -21.50 -29.86
CA ASN A 108 -12.28 -22.29 -29.73
C ASN A 108 -12.42 -23.72 -30.25
N VAL A 109 -13.64 -24.21 -30.41
CA VAL A 109 -13.90 -25.61 -30.77
C VAL A 109 -14.92 -25.69 -31.89
N VAL A 110 -14.55 -26.37 -32.96
CA VAL A 110 -15.41 -26.62 -34.13
C VAL A 110 -15.43 -28.09 -34.44
N LEU A 111 -16.63 -28.68 -34.52
CA LEU A 111 -16.83 -30.06 -34.94
C LEU A 111 -17.27 -30.10 -36.41
N LEU A 112 -16.53 -30.83 -37.25
CA LEU A 112 -16.89 -31.11 -38.63
C LEU A 112 -17.45 -32.52 -38.74
N HIS A 113 -18.71 -32.66 -39.16
CA HIS A 113 -19.35 -33.91 -39.44
C HIS A 113 -20.10 -33.88 -40.76
N ASN A 114 -19.83 -34.79 -41.68
CA ASN A 114 -20.48 -34.85 -43.02
C ASN A 114 -20.48 -33.47 -43.73
N GLY A 115 -19.39 -32.74 -43.72
CA GLY A 115 -19.21 -31.43 -44.35
C GLY A 115 -19.97 -30.29 -43.68
N LYS A 116 -20.61 -30.52 -42.52
CA LYS A 116 -21.27 -29.47 -41.71
C LYS A 116 -20.45 -29.14 -40.49
N MET A 117 -20.20 -27.86 -40.27
CA MET A 117 -19.52 -27.34 -39.08
C MET A 117 -20.52 -27.03 -37.95
N ARG A 118 -20.19 -27.44 -36.73
CA ARG A 118 -20.89 -27.12 -35.52
C ARG A 118 -19.92 -26.51 -34.52
N TYR A 119 -20.27 -25.37 -33.98
CA TYR A 119 -19.44 -24.68 -32.96
C TYR A 119 -19.81 -25.18 -31.58
N GLY A 120 -18.81 -25.38 -30.72
CA GLY A 120 -19.00 -25.75 -29.33
C GLY A 120 -19.64 -24.61 -28.55
N ILE A 121 -20.50 -24.94 -27.59
CA ILE A 121 -21.06 -23.98 -26.65
C ILE A 121 -20.02 -23.72 -25.57
N HIS A 122 -19.51 -22.51 -25.57
CA HIS A 122 -18.49 -22.08 -24.64
C HIS A 122 -19.06 -21.82 -23.23
N LYS A 123 -18.38 -22.34 -22.21
CA LYS A 123 -18.65 -22.04 -20.80
C LYS A 123 -17.31 -21.86 -20.06
N THR A 124 -17.23 -20.85 -19.23
CA THR A 124 -16.08 -20.63 -18.35
C THR A 124 -16.12 -21.63 -17.19
N GLY A 125 -15.00 -22.26 -16.93
CA GLY A 125 -14.81 -23.16 -15.79
C GLY A 125 -13.84 -22.59 -14.76
N ASP A 126 -13.46 -23.42 -13.81
CA ASP A 126 -12.49 -23.10 -12.76
C ASP A 126 -11.02 -23.22 -13.24
N HIS A 127 -10.08 -22.65 -12.50
CA HIS A 127 -8.62 -22.73 -12.76
C HIS A 127 -8.16 -22.29 -14.14
N GLY A 128 -8.89 -21.38 -14.80
CA GLY A 128 -8.57 -20.95 -16.16
C GLY A 128 -8.88 -22.00 -17.23
N TYR A 129 -9.65 -23.02 -16.89
CA TYR A 129 -10.23 -23.94 -17.86
C TYR A 129 -11.48 -23.36 -18.49
N TYR A 130 -11.68 -23.71 -19.74
CA TYR A 130 -12.88 -23.38 -20.50
C TYR A 130 -13.48 -24.65 -21.05
N TYR A 131 -14.79 -24.74 -20.97
CA TYR A 131 -15.55 -25.89 -21.42
C TYR A 131 -16.27 -25.56 -22.72
N ASN A 132 -16.14 -26.44 -23.70
CA ASN A 132 -16.90 -26.37 -24.92
C ASN A 132 -17.74 -27.64 -25.04
N LEU A 133 -19.06 -27.47 -24.97
CA LEU A 133 -20.01 -28.55 -25.12
C LEU A 133 -20.27 -28.80 -26.59
N VAL A 134 -20.06 -30.02 -27.05
CA VAL A 134 -20.23 -30.45 -28.45
C VAL A 134 -21.01 -31.75 -28.48
N ASN A 135 -22.04 -31.82 -29.29
CA ASN A 135 -22.72 -33.10 -29.57
C ASN A 135 -21.99 -33.79 -30.74
N VAL A 136 -21.40 -34.94 -30.47
CA VAL A 136 -20.68 -35.78 -31.46
C VAL A 136 -21.69 -36.74 -32.09
N PRO A 137 -22.04 -36.56 -33.38
CA PRO A 137 -22.93 -37.45 -34.08
C PRO A 137 -22.36 -38.84 -34.26
N SER A 138 -23.25 -39.83 -34.51
CA SER A 138 -22.84 -41.17 -34.86
C SER A 138 -21.91 -41.20 -36.11
N GLY A 139 -20.85 -42.02 -36.06
CA GLY A 139 -19.86 -42.15 -37.12
C GLY A 139 -18.65 -41.21 -36.95
N ASN A 140 -17.93 -41.01 -38.06
CA ASN A 140 -16.70 -40.23 -38.06
C ASN A 140 -16.95 -38.73 -38.03
N SER A 141 -16.29 -38.02 -37.13
CA SER A 141 -16.28 -36.58 -37.01
C SER A 141 -14.86 -36.04 -36.84
N VAL A 142 -14.62 -34.80 -37.19
CA VAL A 142 -13.35 -34.12 -37.00
C VAL A 142 -13.52 -32.97 -36.06
N LEU A 143 -12.78 -32.95 -34.98
CA LEU A 143 -12.78 -31.86 -34.01
C LEU A 143 -11.57 -30.98 -34.27
N TYR A 144 -11.84 -29.67 -34.42
CA TYR A 144 -10.81 -28.64 -34.51
C TYR A 144 -10.83 -27.83 -33.24
N ILE A 145 -9.69 -27.69 -32.57
CA ILE A 145 -9.49 -26.94 -31.35
C ILE A 145 -8.55 -25.79 -31.66
N ARG A 146 -8.98 -24.55 -31.46
CA ARG A 146 -8.18 -23.35 -31.63
C ARG A 146 -7.57 -22.92 -30.30
N TYR A 147 -6.26 -22.79 -30.27
CA TYR A 147 -5.53 -22.23 -29.17
C TYR A 147 -4.90 -20.91 -29.57
N GLU A 148 -5.16 -19.87 -28.78
CA GLU A 148 -4.52 -18.58 -28.90
C GLU A 148 -4.07 -18.13 -27.53
N SER A 149 -2.76 -17.99 -27.34
CA SER A 149 -2.21 -17.48 -26.07
C SER A 149 -1.68 -16.07 -26.26
N VAL A 150 -2.03 -15.17 -25.37
CA VAL A 150 -1.61 -13.77 -25.44
C VAL A 150 -0.39 -13.52 -24.57
N PHE A 151 -0.19 -14.28 -23.48
CA PHE A 151 0.73 -13.90 -22.42
C PHE A 151 1.65 -15.02 -21.90
N THR A 152 1.40 -16.28 -22.24
CA THR A 152 2.17 -17.41 -21.69
C THR A 152 2.71 -18.29 -22.79
N ARG A 153 3.67 -19.17 -22.46
CA ARG A 153 3.95 -20.32 -23.31
C ARG A 153 2.66 -21.07 -23.54
N LEU A 154 2.37 -21.38 -24.78
CA LEU A 154 1.24 -22.22 -25.13
C LEU A 154 1.57 -23.64 -24.67
N TYR A 155 0.88 -24.12 -23.66
CA TYR A 155 0.79 -25.53 -23.34
C TYR A 155 -0.61 -25.99 -23.75
N PRO A 156 -0.82 -26.46 -24.97
CA PRO A 156 -2.13 -26.91 -25.36
C PRO A 156 -2.47 -28.15 -24.54
N TYR A 157 -3.26 -27.95 -23.51
CA TYR A 157 -3.87 -29.03 -22.75
C TYR A 157 -5.35 -29.04 -23.11
N PHE A 158 -5.80 -30.19 -23.60
CA PHE A 158 -7.22 -30.44 -23.79
C PHE A 158 -7.59 -31.81 -23.26
N GLU A 159 -8.79 -31.91 -22.76
CA GLU A 159 -9.37 -33.15 -22.26
C GLU A 159 -10.77 -33.27 -22.88
N VAL A 160 -11.09 -34.44 -23.40
CA VAL A 160 -12.40 -34.75 -23.94
C VAL A 160 -13.05 -35.71 -22.99
N VAL A 161 -14.17 -35.30 -22.40
CA VAL A 161 -14.91 -36.09 -21.41
C VAL A 161 -16.40 -36.15 -21.77
N GLU A 162 -17.09 -37.19 -21.31
CA GLU A 162 -18.53 -37.23 -21.44
C GLU A 162 -19.18 -36.14 -20.56
N THR A 163 -20.20 -35.44 -21.11
CA THR A 163 -20.84 -34.31 -20.40
C THR A 163 -21.46 -34.76 -19.07
N SER A 164 -21.94 -35.98 -18.95
CA SER A 164 -22.52 -36.54 -17.72
C SER A 164 -21.47 -36.70 -16.60
N GLU A 165 -20.27 -37.19 -16.96
CA GLU A 165 -19.16 -37.33 -16.00
C GLU A 165 -18.58 -36.01 -15.58
N LEU A 166 -18.54 -35.03 -16.49
CA LEU A 166 -18.05 -33.70 -16.14
C LEU A 166 -18.83 -33.05 -15.01
N VAL A 167 -20.18 -33.16 -15.03
CA VAL A 167 -21.03 -32.58 -13.98
C VAL A 167 -20.74 -33.20 -12.62
N TYR A 168 -20.45 -34.50 -12.60
CA TYR A 168 -20.07 -35.19 -11.37
C TYR A 168 -18.68 -34.78 -10.88
N ASP A 169 -17.69 -34.73 -11.78
CA ASP A 169 -16.31 -34.34 -11.47
C ASP A 169 -16.22 -32.85 -11.03
N GLU A 170 -16.99 -31.97 -11.67
CA GLU A 170 -17.08 -30.57 -11.26
C GLU A 170 -17.70 -30.41 -9.85
N SER A 171 -18.74 -31.21 -9.54
CA SER A 171 -19.34 -31.13 -8.20
C SER A 171 -18.38 -31.61 -7.11
N LEU A 172 -17.59 -32.66 -7.38
CA LEU A 172 -16.55 -33.14 -6.46
C LEU A 172 -15.41 -32.10 -6.32
N LYS A 173 -14.95 -31.50 -7.41
CA LYS A 173 -13.93 -30.46 -7.40
C LYS A 173 -14.43 -29.22 -6.64
N PHE A 174 -15.67 -28.79 -6.86
CA PHE A 174 -16.28 -27.68 -6.12
C PHE A 174 -16.24 -27.93 -4.61
N ILE A 175 -16.60 -29.14 -4.16
CA ILE A 175 -16.54 -29.52 -2.73
C ILE A 175 -15.09 -29.45 -2.22
N GLN A 176 -14.13 -29.88 -3.02
CA GLN A 176 -12.71 -29.85 -2.67
C GLN A 176 -12.16 -28.42 -2.58
N TYR A 177 -12.59 -27.50 -3.46
CA TYR A 177 -12.11 -26.12 -3.52
C TYR A 177 -12.89 -25.17 -2.62
N TYR A 178 -14.06 -25.56 -2.18
CA TYR A 178 -14.92 -24.73 -1.34
C TYR A 178 -14.23 -24.12 -0.09
N PRO A 179 -13.41 -24.88 0.67
CA PRO A 179 -12.68 -24.30 1.79
C PRO A 179 -11.70 -23.18 1.36
N ASN A 180 -11.08 -23.30 0.20
CA ASN A 180 -10.15 -22.31 -0.33
C ASN A 180 -10.89 -21.04 -0.79
N ILE A 181 -12.04 -21.20 -1.44
CA ILE A 181 -12.91 -20.09 -1.86
C ILE A 181 -13.37 -19.31 -0.63
N ILE A 182 -13.84 -20.01 0.40
CA ILE A 182 -14.28 -19.38 1.65
C ILE A 182 -13.13 -18.63 2.30
N SER A 183 -11.97 -19.26 2.44
CA SER A 183 -10.82 -18.65 3.11
C SER A 183 -10.33 -17.40 2.37
N LEU A 184 -10.27 -17.45 1.05
CA LEU A 184 -9.87 -16.32 0.20
C LEU A 184 -10.90 -15.20 0.23
N THR A 185 -12.18 -15.53 0.17
CA THR A 185 -13.27 -14.53 0.28
C THR A 185 -13.29 -13.88 1.66
N ALA A 186 -13.18 -14.66 2.73
CA ALA A 186 -13.10 -14.14 4.10
C ALA A 186 -11.88 -13.21 4.27
N PHE A 187 -10.75 -13.57 3.70
CA PHE A 187 -9.55 -12.74 3.71
C PHE A 187 -9.73 -11.43 2.93
N LEU A 188 -10.37 -11.48 1.75
CA LEU A 188 -10.72 -10.28 0.98
C LEU A 188 -11.61 -9.32 1.77
N VAL A 189 -12.65 -9.84 2.43
CA VAL A 189 -13.54 -9.04 3.29
C VAL A 189 -12.75 -8.40 4.42
N LEU A 190 -11.84 -9.14 5.06
CA LEU A 190 -10.98 -8.64 6.13
C LEU A 190 -10.09 -7.49 5.64
N ILE A 191 -9.42 -7.64 4.48
CA ILE A 191 -8.56 -6.58 3.92
C ILE A 191 -9.39 -5.34 3.56
N LEU A 192 -10.55 -5.51 2.92
CA LEU A 192 -11.43 -4.39 2.56
C LEU A 192 -11.96 -3.65 3.80
N PHE A 193 -12.35 -4.38 4.85
CA PHE A 193 -12.73 -3.79 6.12
C PHE A 193 -11.57 -3.00 6.74
N GLN A 194 -10.36 -3.58 6.72
CA GLN A 194 -9.16 -2.91 7.19
C GLN A 194 -8.84 -1.66 6.37
N ALA A 195 -8.98 -1.71 5.05
CA ALA A 195 -8.78 -0.56 4.18
C ALA A 195 -9.76 0.57 4.52
N LEU A 196 -11.04 0.24 4.74
CA LEU A 196 -12.05 1.22 5.17
C LEU A 196 -11.70 1.84 6.53
N TYR A 197 -11.29 1.02 7.50
CA TYR A 197 -10.83 1.51 8.81
C TYR A 197 -9.68 2.51 8.67
N VAL A 198 -8.66 2.17 7.88
CA VAL A 198 -7.49 3.04 7.64
C VAL A 198 -7.89 4.34 6.93
N LEU A 199 -8.84 4.27 5.99
CA LEU A 199 -9.38 5.47 5.32
C LEU A 199 -10.10 6.40 6.29
N ILE A 200 -10.86 5.87 7.24
CA ILE A 200 -11.51 6.64 8.31
C ILE A 200 -10.43 7.30 9.18
N GLN A 201 -9.39 6.57 9.57
CA GLN A 201 -8.27 7.13 10.34
C GLN A 201 -7.54 8.24 9.57
N TYR A 202 -7.35 8.11 8.26
CA TYR A 202 -6.82 9.17 7.42
C TYR A 202 -7.70 10.43 7.45
N ARG A 203 -9.03 10.28 7.41
CA ARG A 203 -9.96 11.43 7.51
C ARG A 203 -9.79 12.21 8.80
N ILE A 204 -9.49 11.53 9.90
CA ILE A 204 -9.31 12.10 11.23
C ILE A 204 -7.92 12.74 11.37
N THR A 205 -6.87 11.99 11.01
CA THR A 205 -5.47 12.39 11.27
C THR A 205 -4.86 13.24 10.17
N ARG A 206 -5.34 13.09 8.91
CA ARG A 206 -4.78 13.69 7.69
C ARG A 206 -3.30 13.34 7.44
N SER A 207 -2.80 12.29 8.07
CA SER A 207 -1.42 11.86 7.94
C SER A 207 -1.22 10.99 6.71
N LEU A 208 -0.13 11.23 5.93
CA LEU A 208 0.13 10.60 4.63
C LEU A 208 0.48 9.11 4.73
N ASP A 209 0.89 8.63 5.89
CA ASP A 209 1.10 7.21 6.12
C ASP A 209 -0.21 6.42 6.02
N TYR A 210 -1.32 6.91 6.61
CA TYR A 210 -2.62 6.23 6.51
C TYR A 210 -3.13 6.13 5.08
N ILE A 211 -3.04 7.18 4.26
CA ILE A 211 -3.53 7.13 2.88
C ILE A 211 -2.69 6.19 2.01
N ASN A 212 -1.36 6.14 2.21
CA ASN A 212 -0.52 5.20 1.48
C ASN A 212 -0.76 3.76 1.93
N TYR A 213 -1.02 3.52 3.22
CA TYR A 213 -1.40 2.21 3.72
C TYR A 213 -2.77 1.77 3.18
N PHE A 214 -3.73 2.68 3.05
CA PHE A 214 -5.02 2.41 2.40
C PHE A 214 -4.83 1.93 0.95
N PHE A 215 -4.04 2.65 0.14
CA PHE A 215 -3.78 2.24 -1.25
C PHE A 215 -3.01 0.92 -1.34
N PHE A 216 -2.10 0.65 -0.42
CA PHE A 216 -1.44 -0.65 -0.32
C PHE A 216 -2.46 -1.78 -0.13
N LEU A 217 -3.37 -1.65 0.85
CA LEU A 217 -4.42 -2.64 1.10
C LEU A 217 -5.41 -2.77 -0.07
N LEU A 218 -5.75 -1.66 -0.72
CA LEU A 218 -6.63 -1.66 -1.88
C LEU A 218 -6.00 -2.43 -3.07
N CYS A 219 -4.75 -2.15 -3.39
CA CYS A 219 -4.03 -2.88 -4.45
C CYS A 219 -3.93 -4.38 -4.12
N LEU A 220 -3.66 -4.71 -2.86
CA LEU A 220 -3.61 -6.09 -2.39
C LEU A 220 -4.98 -6.79 -2.52
N SER A 221 -6.08 -6.07 -2.21
CA SER A 221 -7.45 -6.60 -2.39
C SER A 221 -7.74 -6.92 -3.85
N VAL A 222 -7.35 -6.03 -4.78
CA VAL A 222 -7.53 -6.27 -6.22
C VAL A 222 -6.70 -7.46 -6.68
N TYR A 223 -5.46 -7.61 -6.21
CA TYR A 223 -4.63 -8.79 -6.51
C TYR A 223 -5.30 -10.10 -6.08
N PHE A 224 -5.80 -10.18 -4.83
CA PHE A 224 -6.46 -11.39 -4.34
C PHE A 224 -7.82 -11.63 -5.02
N PHE A 225 -8.52 -10.56 -5.42
CA PHE A 225 -9.73 -10.68 -6.23
C PHE A 225 -9.43 -11.25 -7.62
N CYS A 226 -8.39 -10.75 -8.31
CA CYS A 226 -7.94 -11.32 -9.59
C CYS A 226 -7.55 -12.80 -9.43
N ARG A 227 -6.91 -13.15 -8.31
CA ARG A 227 -6.54 -14.54 -8.01
C ARG A 227 -7.76 -15.41 -7.76
N LEU A 228 -8.77 -14.92 -7.04
CA LEU A 228 -10.04 -15.62 -6.85
C LEU A 228 -10.73 -15.89 -8.19
N ASP A 229 -10.79 -14.87 -9.06
CA ASP A 229 -11.41 -14.97 -10.38
C ASP A 229 -10.68 -15.97 -11.29
N TYR A 230 -9.35 -15.91 -11.31
CA TYR A 230 -8.52 -16.77 -12.16
C TYR A 230 -8.55 -18.25 -11.71
N TRP A 231 -8.37 -18.52 -10.40
CA TRP A 231 -8.22 -19.89 -9.90
C TRP A 231 -9.54 -20.61 -9.65
N TYR A 232 -10.60 -19.88 -9.34
CA TYR A 232 -11.89 -20.48 -8.95
C TYR A 232 -13.03 -20.13 -9.89
N GLY A 233 -12.73 -19.49 -11.02
CA GLY A 233 -13.66 -19.33 -12.13
C GLY A 233 -14.90 -18.50 -11.82
N THR A 234 -14.76 -17.40 -11.02
CA THR A 234 -15.92 -16.52 -10.81
C THR A 234 -16.38 -15.83 -12.10
N GLY A 235 -15.51 -15.78 -13.12
CA GLY A 235 -15.79 -15.28 -14.46
C GLY A 235 -15.99 -13.77 -14.57
N VAL A 236 -15.85 -13.02 -13.48
CA VAL A 236 -16.13 -11.57 -13.46
C VAL A 236 -15.17 -10.80 -14.36
N LEU A 237 -13.87 -11.06 -14.23
CA LEU A 237 -12.82 -10.39 -15.02
C LEU A 237 -12.49 -11.18 -16.29
N MET A 238 -12.37 -12.50 -16.17
CA MET A 238 -11.96 -13.36 -17.28
C MET A 238 -12.97 -13.33 -18.43
N ASP A 239 -14.27 -13.32 -18.15
CA ASP A 239 -15.31 -13.24 -19.18
C ASP A 239 -15.51 -11.81 -19.69
N GLY A 240 -15.35 -10.81 -18.81
CA GLY A 240 -15.54 -9.41 -19.16
C GLY A 240 -14.40 -8.82 -19.98
N ILE A 241 -13.15 -9.09 -19.57
CA ILE A 241 -11.94 -8.51 -20.16
C ILE A 241 -10.79 -9.55 -20.27
N PRO A 242 -10.97 -10.63 -21.03
CA PRO A 242 -10.07 -11.79 -21.04
C PRO A 242 -8.62 -11.45 -21.41
N PHE A 243 -8.39 -10.41 -22.23
CA PHE A 243 -7.05 -9.98 -22.60
C PHE A 243 -6.33 -9.16 -21.54
N VAL A 244 -7.08 -8.49 -20.64
CA VAL A 244 -6.54 -7.58 -19.64
C VAL A 244 -6.45 -8.25 -18.28
N ALA A 245 -7.29 -9.22 -17.99
CA ALA A 245 -7.36 -9.88 -16.69
C ALA A 245 -6.02 -10.47 -16.19
N PRO A 246 -5.24 -11.22 -16.99
CA PRO A 246 -3.93 -11.71 -16.57
C PRO A 246 -2.94 -10.58 -16.29
N PHE A 247 -3.01 -9.50 -17.07
CA PHE A 247 -2.19 -8.32 -16.86
C PHE A 247 -2.56 -7.57 -15.57
N LEU A 248 -3.85 -7.48 -15.23
CA LEU A 248 -4.28 -6.89 -13.96
C LEU A 248 -3.69 -7.64 -12.77
N ASN A 249 -3.67 -8.98 -12.82
CA ASN A 249 -3.03 -9.78 -11.78
C ASN A 249 -1.54 -9.40 -11.59
N ASP A 250 -0.77 -9.30 -12.68
CA ASP A 250 0.65 -8.96 -12.63
C ASP A 250 0.88 -7.49 -12.20
N LEU A 251 0.03 -6.58 -12.67
CA LEU A 251 0.06 -5.17 -12.28
C LEU A 251 -0.17 -5.00 -10.78
N PHE A 252 -1.22 -5.64 -10.25
CA PHE A 252 -1.56 -5.56 -8.83
C PHE A 252 -0.70 -6.46 -7.93
N LEU A 253 0.13 -7.34 -8.49
CA LEU A 253 1.24 -7.96 -7.77
C LEU A 253 2.36 -6.95 -7.46
N VAL A 254 2.63 -6.01 -8.38
CA VAL A 254 3.74 -5.04 -8.26
C VAL A 254 3.30 -3.71 -7.61
N ALA A 255 2.09 -3.24 -7.89
CA ALA A 255 1.57 -1.96 -7.40
C ALA A 255 1.63 -1.79 -5.87
N PRO A 256 1.33 -2.82 -5.04
CA PRO A 256 1.42 -2.69 -3.59
C PRO A 256 2.79 -2.24 -3.10
N PHE A 257 3.89 -2.63 -3.77
CA PHE A 257 5.24 -2.26 -3.34
C PHE A 257 5.51 -0.76 -3.38
N VAL A 258 4.92 -0.02 -4.33
CA VAL A 258 5.03 1.45 -4.38
C VAL A 258 4.42 2.07 -3.13
N PHE A 259 3.18 1.66 -2.81
CA PHE A 259 2.46 2.20 -1.66
C PHE A 259 3.06 1.73 -0.33
N TYR A 260 3.60 0.52 -0.29
CA TYR A 260 4.35 0.00 0.85
C TYR A 260 5.61 0.84 1.15
N LEU A 261 6.41 1.15 0.12
CA LEU A 261 7.60 1.99 0.28
C LEU A 261 7.21 3.41 0.72
N ARG A 262 6.16 3.99 0.14
CA ARG A 262 5.64 5.30 0.57
C ARG A 262 5.12 5.28 1.99
N PHE A 263 4.34 4.27 2.35
CA PHE A 263 3.88 4.08 3.73
C PHE A 263 5.05 4.02 4.69
N SER A 264 6.04 3.18 4.42
CA SER A 264 7.23 3.03 5.27
C SER A 264 8.00 4.35 5.42
N ARG A 265 8.13 5.14 4.35
CA ARG A 265 8.79 6.46 4.39
C ARG A 265 8.08 7.46 5.28
N TYR A 266 6.76 7.60 5.14
CA TYR A 266 5.97 8.53 5.96
C TYR A 266 5.81 8.04 7.40
N PHE A 267 5.73 6.74 7.60
CA PHE A 267 5.62 6.15 8.93
C PHE A 267 6.89 6.36 9.75
N ILE A 268 8.07 6.11 9.17
CA ILE A 268 9.39 6.27 9.82
C ILE A 268 9.83 7.74 9.84
N ASP A 269 9.25 8.58 8.98
CA ASP A 269 9.72 9.94 8.69
C ASP A 269 11.16 9.95 8.15
N THR A 270 11.39 9.16 7.10
CA THR A 270 12.73 8.99 6.52
C THR A 270 13.32 10.28 5.98
N ALA A 271 12.49 11.23 5.54
CA ALA A 271 12.94 12.51 5.01
C ALA A 271 13.74 13.31 6.05
N ASN A 272 13.29 13.32 7.30
CA ASN A 272 13.95 14.05 8.39
C ASN A 272 15.00 13.20 9.09
N ARG A 273 14.74 11.91 9.33
CA ARG A 273 15.62 11.04 10.11
C ARG A 273 16.75 10.40 9.28
N TYR A 274 16.48 10.05 8.01
CA TYR A 274 17.40 9.30 7.13
C TYR A 274 17.42 9.84 5.70
N PRO A 275 17.79 11.11 5.44
CA PRO A 275 17.61 11.79 4.15
C PRO A 275 18.27 11.07 2.97
N LYS A 276 19.43 10.45 3.16
CA LYS A 276 20.10 9.67 2.10
C LYS A 276 19.29 8.45 1.68
N MET A 277 18.69 7.74 2.65
CA MET A 277 17.84 6.58 2.38
C MET A 277 16.50 6.99 1.77
N ASP A 278 15.93 8.11 2.18
CA ASP A 278 14.72 8.65 1.58
C ASP A 278 14.85 8.86 0.07
N VAL A 279 15.99 9.41 -0.37
CA VAL A 279 16.28 9.59 -1.81
C VAL A 279 16.40 8.25 -2.54
N ILE A 280 17.03 7.24 -1.92
CA ILE A 280 17.18 5.91 -2.52
C ILE A 280 15.79 5.26 -2.66
N ILE A 281 14.97 5.31 -1.63
CA ILE A 281 13.61 4.74 -1.66
C ILE A 281 12.74 5.46 -2.70
N LYS A 282 12.79 6.80 -2.78
CA LYS A 282 12.08 7.57 -3.83
C LYS A 282 12.48 7.14 -5.24
N ARG A 283 13.79 6.95 -5.47
CA ARG A 283 14.26 6.46 -6.79
C ARG A 283 13.72 5.07 -7.08
N ALA A 284 13.70 4.18 -6.08
CA ALA A 284 13.11 2.86 -6.23
C ALA A 284 11.61 2.93 -6.55
N GLU A 285 10.84 3.81 -5.90
CA GLU A 285 9.42 4.04 -6.23
C GLU A 285 9.24 4.42 -7.71
N TYR A 286 10.04 5.36 -8.23
CA TYR A 286 9.98 5.77 -9.64
C TYR A 286 10.37 4.64 -10.60
N VAL A 287 11.36 3.83 -10.23
CA VAL A 287 11.75 2.65 -11.04
C VAL A 287 10.61 1.64 -11.09
N ILE A 288 9.93 1.36 -9.96
CA ILE A 288 8.78 0.45 -9.93
C ILE A 288 7.66 0.97 -10.83
N VAL A 289 7.31 2.25 -10.71
CA VAL A 289 6.27 2.87 -11.54
C VAL A 289 6.66 2.82 -13.02
N GLY A 290 7.94 3.08 -13.35
CA GLY A 290 8.46 2.96 -14.71
C GLY A 290 8.32 1.53 -15.27
N ILE A 291 8.63 0.51 -14.47
CA ILE A 291 8.46 -0.90 -14.86
C ILE A 291 6.98 -1.23 -15.08
N MET A 292 6.07 -0.72 -14.22
CA MET A 292 4.63 -0.91 -14.40
C MET A 292 4.14 -0.31 -15.74
N PHE A 293 4.55 0.91 -16.07
CA PHE A 293 4.21 1.54 -17.35
C PHE A 293 4.82 0.80 -18.55
N LEU A 294 6.07 0.36 -18.43
CA LEU A 294 6.74 -0.39 -19.47
C LEU A 294 6.09 -1.76 -19.68
N SER A 295 5.71 -2.45 -18.61
CA SER A 295 4.95 -3.70 -18.67
C SER A 295 3.60 -3.49 -19.37
N LEU A 296 2.86 -2.44 -18.99
CA LEU A 296 1.60 -2.05 -19.66
C LEU A 296 1.79 -1.79 -21.16
N PHE A 297 2.84 -1.06 -21.51
CA PHE A 297 3.18 -0.78 -22.90
C PHE A 297 3.44 -2.06 -23.70
N PHE A 298 4.23 -2.99 -23.17
CA PHE A 298 4.50 -4.28 -23.82
C PHE A 298 3.23 -5.12 -23.96
N VAL A 299 2.34 -5.10 -22.98
CA VAL A 299 1.08 -5.83 -23.06
C VAL A 299 0.14 -5.24 -24.11
N LEU A 300 -0.09 -3.92 -24.08
CA LEU A 300 -1.07 -3.28 -24.94
C LEU A 300 -0.64 -3.21 -26.41
N ILE A 301 0.64 -2.92 -26.67
CA ILE A 301 1.14 -2.71 -28.02
C ILE A 301 1.68 -3.99 -28.63
N TYR A 302 2.47 -4.72 -27.89
CA TYR A 302 3.16 -5.91 -28.42
C TYR A 302 2.50 -7.23 -28.03
N ARG A 303 1.54 -7.23 -27.09
CA ARG A 303 0.92 -8.45 -26.52
C ARG A 303 1.95 -9.54 -26.24
N SER A 304 3.08 -9.16 -25.64
CA SER A 304 4.29 -9.97 -25.58
C SER A 304 4.48 -10.61 -24.20
N VAL A 305 5.01 -11.80 -24.19
CA VAL A 305 5.43 -12.57 -22.99
C VAL A 305 6.54 -11.86 -22.19
N TRP A 306 7.22 -10.90 -22.78
CA TRP A 306 8.26 -10.12 -22.11
C TRP A 306 7.77 -9.38 -20.85
N SER A 307 6.48 -9.02 -20.78
CA SER A 307 5.90 -8.42 -19.57
C SER A 307 6.04 -9.33 -18.35
N ILE A 308 5.78 -10.62 -18.51
CA ILE A 308 5.89 -11.62 -17.42
C ILE A 308 7.34 -11.75 -16.94
N TRP A 309 8.29 -11.82 -17.88
CA TRP A 309 9.71 -11.90 -17.53
C TRP A 309 10.20 -10.62 -16.84
N MET A 310 9.69 -9.46 -17.26
CA MET A 310 10.00 -8.19 -16.60
C MET A 310 9.48 -8.16 -15.16
N VAL A 311 8.23 -8.60 -14.92
CA VAL A 311 7.64 -8.66 -13.58
C VAL A 311 8.40 -9.66 -12.69
N ARG A 312 8.73 -10.84 -13.21
CA ARG A 312 9.53 -11.84 -12.48
C ARG A 312 10.94 -11.31 -12.15
N GLY A 313 11.64 -10.75 -13.13
CA GLY A 313 12.96 -10.15 -12.93
C GLY A 313 12.92 -9.01 -11.90
N PHE A 314 11.91 -8.16 -11.98
CA PHE A 314 11.69 -7.10 -11.00
C PHE A 314 11.48 -7.68 -9.59
N THR A 315 10.69 -8.74 -9.43
CA THR A 315 10.43 -9.34 -8.11
C THR A 315 11.73 -9.79 -7.43
N VAL A 316 12.66 -10.37 -8.20
CA VAL A 316 13.98 -10.77 -7.68
C VAL A 316 14.83 -9.55 -7.29
N LEU A 317 14.87 -8.52 -8.13
CA LEU A 317 15.61 -7.29 -7.83
C LEU A 317 15.02 -6.58 -6.59
N PHE A 318 13.70 -6.55 -6.50
CA PHE A 318 13.01 -5.98 -5.33
C PHE A 318 13.29 -6.75 -4.05
N LEU A 319 13.40 -8.07 -4.12
CA LEU A 319 13.78 -8.90 -2.98
C LEU A 319 15.19 -8.52 -2.48
N ILE A 320 16.17 -8.40 -3.38
CA ILE A 320 17.53 -7.98 -3.03
C ILE A 320 17.51 -6.58 -2.39
N PHE A 321 16.76 -5.66 -2.98
CA PHE A 321 16.58 -4.31 -2.45
C PHE A 321 15.92 -4.32 -1.06
N SER A 322 14.91 -5.16 -0.84
CA SER A 322 14.25 -5.32 0.46
C SER A 322 15.21 -5.84 1.54
N ILE A 323 16.07 -6.79 1.20
CA ILE A 323 17.12 -7.28 2.10
C ILE A 323 18.07 -6.14 2.51
N TYR A 324 18.47 -5.31 1.54
CA TYR A 324 19.31 -4.14 1.80
C TYR A 324 18.62 -3.15 2.77
N LEU A 325 17.33 -2.83 2.55
CA LEU A 325 16.54 -1.94 3.41
C LEU A 325 16.39 -2.53 4.83
N ILE A 326 16.04 -3.80 4.94
CA ILE A 326 15.90 -4.50 6.22
C ILE A 326 17.20 -4.43 7.00
N ARG A 327 18.34 -4.73 6.35
CA ARG A 327 19.66 -4.64 7.00
C ARG A 327 19.95 -3.22 7.48
N PHE A 328 19.72 -2.21 6.65
CA PHE A 328 19.96 -0.82 7.01
C PHE A 328 19.12 -0.41 8.22
N PHE A 329 17.81 -0.61 8.16
CA PHE A 329 16.90 -0.19 9.22
C PHE A 329 17.06 -0.99 10.52
N TYR A 330 17.41 -2.26 10.43
CA TYR A 330 17.70 -3.08 11.61
C TYR A 330 18.85 -2.52 12.47
N LEU A 331 19.83 -1.89 11.82
CA LEU A 331 20.97 -1.30 12.53
C LEU A 331 20.62 -0.01 13.28
N GLN A 332 19.52 0.66 12.93
CA GLN A 332 19.14 1.95 13.53
C GLN A 332 18.52 1.82 14.91
N ARG A 333 18.03 0.65 15.32
CA ARG A 333 17.43 0.36 16.62
C ARG A 333 16.26 1.27 17.02
N ASP A 334 15.56 1.86 16.06
CA ASP A 334 14.40 2.70 16.29
C ASP A 334 13.16 1.84 16.56
N LYS A 335 12.34 2.21 17.56
CA LYS A 335 11.11 1.49 17.91
C LYS A 335 10.07 1.52 16.78
N GLN A 336 9.93 2.65 16.08
CA GLN A 336 9.01 2.75 14.93
C GLN A 336 9.44 1.84 13.78
N VAL A 337 10.72 1.80 13.49
CA VAL A 337 11.33 0.93 12.49
C VAL A 337 11.07 -0.55 12.80
N ASN A 338 11.09 -0.94 14.06
CA ASN A 338 10.86 -2.34 14.46
C ASN A 338 9.46 -2.84 14.05
N PHE A 339 8.43 -1.98 14.02
CA PHE A 339 7.11 -2.38 13.55
C PHE A 339 7.11 -2.68 12.05
N ILE A 340 7.80 -1.87 11.22
CA ILE A 340 7.96 -2.16 9.79
C ILE A 340 8.73 -3.46 9.59
N LEU A 341 9.85 -3.65 10.29
CA LEU A 341 10.66 -4.86 10.17
C LEU A 341 9.90 -6.12 10.58
N LEU A 342 9.13 -6.06 11.66
CA LEU A 342 8.35 -7.19 12.16
C LEU A 342 7.18 -7.52 11.20
N GLY A 343 6.46 -6.50 10.71
CA GLY A 343 5.40 -6.69 9.72
C GLY A 343 5.93 -7.28 8.41
N SER A 344 7.04 -6.73 7.88
CA SER A 344 7.71 -7.31 6.70
C SER A 344 8.15 -8.76 6.92
N LEU A 345 8.60 -9.10 8.11
CA LEU A 345 9.02 -10.47 8.44
C LEU A 345 7.83 -11.43 8.39
N PHE A 346 6.67 -11.05 8.91
CA PHE A 346 5.45 -11.86 8.82
C PHE A 346 5.05 -12.10 7.36
N ALA A 347 5.00 -11.05 6.53
CA ALA A 347 4.66 -11.18 5.12
C ALA A 347 5.67 -12.04 4.35
N LEU A 348 6.98 -11.83 4.57
CA LEU A 348 8.04 -12.60 3.92
C LEU A 348 8.03 -14.07 4.34
N THR A 349 7.82 -14.38 5.61
CA THR A 349 7.74 -15.77 6.09
C THR A 349 6.52 -16.48 5.54
N GLY A 350 5.34 -15.84 5.53
CA GLY A 350 4.13 -16.39 4.91
C GLY A 350 4.31 -16.70 3.43
N ASN A 351 4.87 -15.76 2.66
CA ASN A 351 5.19 -15.98 1.25
C ASN A 351 6.24 -17.07 1.03
N ALA A 352 7.27 -17.13 1.87
CA ALA A 352 8.31 -18.17 1.78
C ALA A 352 7.72 -19.57 2.01
N PHE A 353 6.85 -19.74 3.01
CA PHE A 353 6.17 -21.01 3.24
C PHE A 353 5.28 -21.39 2.05
N ALA A 354 4.48 -20.45 1.52
CA ALA A 354 3.62 -20.71 0.37
C ALA A 354 4.41 -21.19 -0.87
N MET A 355 5.63 -20.67 -1.07
CA MET A 355 6.48 -21.02 -2.21
C MET A 355 7.33 -22.29 -1.99
N LEU A 356 7.81 -22.50 -0.76
CA LEU A 356 8.78 -23.58 -0.47
C LEU A 356 8.10 -24.94 -0.30
N LEU A 357 6.93 -24.98 0.32
CA LEU A 357 6.25 -26.23 0.61
C LEU A 357 6.00 -27.10 -0.63
N PRO A 358 5.51 -26.57 -1.76
CA PRO A 358 5.37 -27.33 -2.99
C PRO A 358 6.71 -27.87 -3.54
N VAL A 359 7.78 -27.08 -3.41
CA VAL A 359 9.13 -27.46 -3.90
C VAL A 359 9.69 -28.67 -3.13
N PHE A 360 9.31 -28.82 -1.84
CA PHE A 360 9.69 -29.97 -1.02
C PHE A 360 8.70 -31.15 -1.14
N GLY A 361 7.73 -31.07 -2.05
CA GLY A 361 6.71 -32.11 -2.23
C GLY A 361 5.69 -32.19 -1.10
N LEU A 362 5.65 -31.18 -0.22
CA LEU A 362 4.66 -31.10 0.87
C LEU A 362 3.38 -30.46 0.33
N GLN A 363 2.44 -31.32 -0.05
CA GLN A 363 1.12 -30.87 -0.50
C GLN A 363 0.11 -30.98 0.65
N PHE A 364 -0.59 -29.87 0.88
CA PHE A 364 -1.69 -29.82 1.84
C PHE A 364 -3.03 -29.91 1.10
N LYS A 365 -4.10 -30.30 1.83
CA LYS A 365 -5.48 -30.29 1.30
C LYS A 365 -6.02 -28.87 1.05
N PHE A 366 -5.33 -27.85 1.51
CA PHE A 366 -5.68 -26.44 1.34
C PHE A 366 -4.64 -25.72 0.44
N ASP A 367 -5.06 -24.63 -0.18
CA ASP A 367 -4.20 -23.80 -1.01
C ASP A 367 -3.04 -23.20 -0.17
N ASN A 368 -1.83 -23.33 -0.69
CA ASN A 368 -0.62 -22.79 -0.05
C ASN A 368 -0.67 -21.26 0.12
N SER A 369 -1.55 -20.56 -0.58
CA SER A 369 -1.79 -19.13 -0.38
C SER A 369 -2.29 -18.78 1.02
N LEU A 370 -2.84 -19.74 1.76
CA LEU A 370 -3.20 -19.55 3.17
C LEU A 370 -2.01 -19.07 4.02
N PHE A 371 -0.81 -19.58 3.77
CA PHE A 371 0.39 -19.11 4.48
C PHE A 371 0.69 -17.64 4.18
N THR A 372 0.51 -17.21 2.92
CA THR A 372 0.62 -15.80 2.54
C THR A 372 -0.43 -14.95 3.25
N MET A 373 -1.69 -15.40 3.28
CA MET A 373 -2.78 -14.68 3.96
C MET A 373 -2.51 -14.52 5.46
N VAL A 374 -2.05 -15.58 6.14
CA VAL A 374 -1.67 -15.53 7.56
C VAL A 374 -0.50 -14.55 7.78
N GLY A 375 0.50 -14.56 6.89
CA GLY A 375 1.60 -13.60 6.92
C GLY A 375 1.13 -12.17 6.82
N ILE A 376 0.22 -11.88 5.87
CA ILE A 376 -0.35 -10.53 5.68
C ILE A 376 -1.23 -10.11 6.88
N VAL A 377 -1.98 -11.03 7.50
CA VAL A 377 -2.73 -10.72 8.73
C VAL A 377 -1.77 -10.32 9.86
N GLY A 378 -0.65 -11.04 10.02
CA GLY A 378 0.40 -10.67 10.97
C GLY A 378 1.01 -9.30 10.69
N GLU A 379 1.24 -8.97 9.41
CA GLU A 379 1.68 -7.65 8.97
C GLU A 379 0.66 -6.56 9.31
N ILE A 380 -0.62 -6.77 9.02
CA ILE A 380 -1.72 -5.84 9.33
C ILE A 380 -1.79 -5.54 10.83
N VAL A 381 -1.74 -6.57 11.68
CA VAL A 381 -1.76 -6.41 13.14
C VAL A 381 -0.57 -5.60 13.61
N THR A 382 0.61 -5.90 13.08
CA THR A 382 1.84 -5.20 13.43
C THR A 382 1.83 -3.74 13.02
N PHE A 383 1.35 -3.44 11.79
CA PHE A 383 1.27 -2.06 11.31
C PHE A 383 0.21 -1.25 12.03
N ASN A 384 -0.95 -1.82 12.36
CA ASN A 384 -1.96 -1.14 13.19
C ASN A 384 -1.41 -0.80 14.58
N THR A 385 -0.67 -1.72 15.18
CA THR A 385 0.01 -1.48 16.47
C THR A 385 1.05 -0.35 16.34
N GLY A 386 1.82 -0.36 15.25
CA GLY A 386 2.80 0.68 14.94
C GLY A 386 2.17 2.05 14.72
N LEU A 387 1.10 2.12 13.94
CA LEU A 387 0.34 3.37 13.71
C LEU A 387 -0.27 3.92 15.00
N SER A 388 -0.83 3.05 15.84
CA SER A 388 -1.35 3.43 17.16
C SER A 388 -0.24 3.96 18.08
N TYR A 389 0.94 3.33 18.05
CA TYR A 389 2.12 3.79 18.81
C TYR A 389 2.58 5.17 18.33
N LYS A 390 2.67 5.39 17.02
CA LYS A 390 3.03 6.69 16.42
C LYS A 390 2.03 7.77 16.80
N ALA A 391 0.72 7.51 16.64
CA ALA A 391 -0.34 8.44 16.99
C ALA A 391 -0.30 8.86 18.47
N LYS A 392 -0.05 7.89 19.38
CA LYS A 392 0.11 8.17 20.81
C LYS A 392 1.31 9.07 21.09
N ASN A 393 2.46 8.83 20.45
CA ASN A 393 3.64 9.66 20.62
C ASN A 393 3.42 11.09 20.12
N GLU A 394 2.81 11.26 18.94
CA GLU A 394 2.46 12.56 18.40
C GLU A 394 1.49 13.34 19.31
N GLN A 395 0.51 12.64 19.91
CA GLN A 395 -0.37 13.26 20.90
C GLN A 395 0.39 13.72 22.16
N LEU A 396 1.30 12.89 22.67
CA LEU A 396 2.13 13.25 23.84
C LEU A 396 3.01 14.48 23.54
N GLU A 397 3.63 14.54 22.35
CA GLU A 397 4.42 15.71 21.96
C GLU A 397 3.58 16.99 21.87
N LYS A 398 2.35 16.89 21.31
CA LYS A 398 1.40 18.01 21.28
C LYS A 398 1.01 18.49 22.68
N ILE A 399 0.71 17.57 23.60
CA ILE A 399 0.36 17.90 24.99
C ILE A 399 1.55 18.58 25.68
N ILE A 400 2.78 18.08 25.50
CA ILE A 400 3.98 18.69 26.08
C ILE A 400 4.18 20.11 25.54
N ALA A 401 4.02 20.29 24.21
CA ALA A 401 4.13 21.62 23.59
C ALA A 401 3.05 22.58 24.12
N GLN A 402 1.80 22.13 24.22
CA GLN A 402 0.70 22.94 24.78
C GLN A 402 0.96 23.33 26.23
N ASN A 403 1.44 22.39 27.07
CA ASN A 403 1.76 22.69 28.47
C ASN A 403 2.88 23.73 28.61
N LYS A 404 3.88 23.71 27.73
CA LYS A 404 4.92 24.76 27.72
C LYS A 404 4.33 26.14 27.42
N VAL A 405 3.46 26.22 26.40
CA VAL A 405 2.78 27.49 26.06
C VAL A 405 1.93 27.97 27.22
N ILE A 406 1.18 27.11 27.90
CA ILE A 406 0.37 27.46 29.06
C ILE A 406 1.26 27.99 30.19
N GLN A 407 2.41 27.35 30.46
CA GLN A 407 3.36 27.81 31.47
C GLN A 407 3.93 29.21 31.16
N GLU A 408 4.26 29.47 29.89
CA GLU A 408 4.74 30.79 29.46
C GLU A 408 3.67 31.87 29.60
N LEU A 409 2.42 31.56 29.26
CA LEU A 409 1.28 32.48 29.47
C LEU A 409 1.03 32.75 30.94
N ASP A 410 1.10 31.75 31.81
CA ASP A 410 0.93 31.91 33.26
C ASP A 410 2.04 32.81 33.85
N ARG A 411 3.29 32.64 33.44
CA ARG A 411 4.39 33.53 33.82
C ARG A 411 4.14 34.98 33.36
N SER A 412 3.78 35.14 32.09
CA SER A 412 3.47 36.50 31.55
C SER A 412 2.32 37.18 32.32
N SER A 413 1.27 36.41 32.62
CA SER A 413 0.15 36.90 33.42
C SER A 413 0.58 37.36 34.83
N LYS A 414 1.45 36.57 35.50
CA LYS A 414 2.00 36.96 36.83
C LYS A 414 2.80 38.25 36.75
N TYR A 415 3.68 38.37 35.76
CA TYR A 415 4.43 39.63 35.56
C TYR A 415 3.53 40.85 35.32
N LEU A 416 2.47 40.68 34.53
CA LEU A 416 1.50 41.75 34.30
C LEU A 416 0.79 42.14 35.59
N HIS A 417 0.41 41.17 36.41
CA HIS A 417 -0.26 41.41 37.69
C HIS A 417 0.68 42.10 38.72
N GLU A 418 1.97 41.71 38.75
CA GLU A 418 2.98 42.39 39.55
C GLU A 418 3.16 43.86 39.13
N ILE A 419 3.24 44.12 37.82
CA ILE A 419 3.31 45.51 37.28
C ILE A 419 2.08 46.29 37.65
N GLU A 420 0.90 45.71 37.56
CA GLU A 420 -0.38 46.37 37.89
C GLU A 420 -0.46 46.67 39.39
N SER A 421 -0.02 45.75 40.24
CA SER A 421 0.08 45.95 41.69
C SER A 421 1.08 47.03 42.04
N MET A 422 2.26 47.05 41.40
CA MET A 422 3.24 48.12 41.62
C MET A 422 2.69 49.51 41.17
N ARG A 423 1.98 49.55 40.05
CA ARG A 423 1.33 50.79 39.61
C ARG A 423 0.28 51.28 40.60
N GLY A 424 -0.50 50.38 41.20
CA GLY A 424 -1.45 50.70 42.27
C GLY A 424 -0.75 51.31 43.48
N GLN A 425 0.30 50.66 43.97
CA GLN A 425 1.07 51.17 45.12
C GLN A 425 1.67 52.53 44.84
N ILE A 426 2.27 52.75 43.69
CA ILE A 426 2.83 54.05 43.30
C ILE A 426 1.75 55.14 43.24
N ALA A 427 0.57 54.81 42.73
CA ALA A 427 -0.55 55.73 42.65
C ALA A 427 -1.05 56.15 44.07
N ASP A 428 -1.12 55.16 44.99
CA ASP A 428 -1.51 55.43 46.39
C ASP A 428 -0.45 56.26 47.11
N ASP A 429 0.81 55.95 47.01
CA ASP A 429 1.93 56.73 47.59
C ASP A 429 1.99 58.12 47.03
N LEU A 430 1.79 58.29 45.72
CA LEU A 430 1.70 59.61 45.08
C LEU A 430 0.52 60.44 45.62
N HIS A 431 -0.65 59.83 45.78
CA HIS A 431 -1.83 60.47 46.27
C HIS A 431 -1.61 61.02 47.73
N ASP A 432 -1.01 60.19 48.57
CA ASP A 432 -0.77 60.55 49.98
C ASP A 432 0.31 61.58 50.11
N ASP A 433 1.44 61.49 49.42
CA ASP A 433 2.51 62.49 49.48
C ASP A 433 2.10 63.84 48.86
N VAL A 434 1.49 63.83 47.70
CA VAL A 434 1.01 65.04 47.02
C VAL A 434 -0.15 65.66 47.77
N GLY A 435 -1.10 64.83 48.24
CA GLY A 435 -2.26 65.30 48.99
C GLY A 435 -1.86 65.96 50.31
N SER A 436 -0.94 65.39 51.07
CA SER A 436 -0.45 65.95 52.36
C SER A 436 0.34 67.25 52.16
N THR A 437 1.15 67.24 51.10
CA THR A 437 1.98 68.41 50.74
C THR A 437 1.10 69.64 50.29
N LEU A 438 0.14 69.33 49.38
CA LEU A 438 -0.83 70.38 48.95
C LEU A 438 -1.66 70.90 50.12
N SER A 439 -2.08 70.03 51.03
CA SER A 439 -2.79 70.47 52.28
C SER A 439 -1.92 71.39 53.15
N SER A 440 -0.64 71.05 53.30
CA SER A 440 0.33 71.87 54.00
C SER A 440 0.52 73.27 53.36
N ILE A 441 0.65 73.27 52.01
CA ILE A 441 0.73 74.54 51.25
C ILE A 441 -0.54 75.38 51.42
N SER A 442 -1.74 74.77 51.37
CA SER A 442 -3.01 75.44 51.58
C SER A 442 -3.11 76.07 52.97
N VAL A 443 -2.72 75.31 54.00
CA VAL A 443 -2.69 75.84 55.39
C VAL A 443 -1.71 77.03 55.56
N TYR A 444 -0.49 76.91 54.99
CA TYR A 444 0.49 77.97 55.01
C TYR A 444 0.00 79.22 54.26
N ALA A 445 -0.66 79.04 53.11
CA ALA A 445 -1.25 80.12 52.35
C ALA A 445 -2.35 80.82 53.11
N GLU A 446 -3.25 80.05 53.78
CA GLU A 446 -4.36 80.64 54.61
C GLU A 446 -3.84 81.39 55.82
N LEU A 447 -2.86 80.85 56.54
CA LEU A 447 -2.20 81.54 57.66
C LEU A 447 -1.45 82.81 57.20
N GLY A 448 -0.85 82.74 55.97
CA GLY A 448 -0.18 83.91 55.38
C GLY A 448 -1.12 85.06 55.02
N MET A 449 -2.39 84.78 54.69
CA MET A 449 -3.41 85.80 54.44
C MET A 449 -3.85 86.52 55.71
N GLN A 450 -3.74 85.90 56.86
CA GLN A 450 -4.16 86.48 58.16
C GLN A 450 -3.03 87.06 59.00
N GLY A 451 -1.75 86.80 58.65
CA GLY A 451 -0.59 87.23 59.42
C GLY A 451 -0.03 88.61 59.06
N ASP A 452 0.83 89.15 59.98
CA ASP A 452 1.58 90.39 59.75
C ASP A 452 2.64 90.19 58.64
N GLU A 453 3.27 91.29 58.15
CA GLU A 453 4.21 91.23 57.00
C GLU A 453 5.40 90.35 57.21
N LYS A 454 5.90 90.17 58.39
CA LYS A 454 7.04 89.29 58.72
C LYS A 454 6.65 87.84 58.73
N THR A 455 5.47 87.54 59.29
CA THR A 455 4.91 86.12 59.24
C THR A 455 4.56 85.72 57.85
N ARG A 456 4.00 86.63 57.03
CA ARG A 456 3.65 86.37 55.64
C ARG A 456 4.88 86.03 54.80
N LEU A 457 6.00 86.73 54.88
CA LEU A 457 7.23 86.47 54.20
C LEU A 457 7.82 85.12 54.60
N SER A 458 7.77 84.80 55.94
CA SER A 458 8.23 83.47 56.38
C SER A 458 7.39 82.32 55.87
N LEU A 459 6.07 82.49 55.76
CA LEU A 459 5.15 81.45 55.27
C LEU A 459 5.26 81.29 53.77
N PHE A 460 5.48 82.34 52.98
CA PHE A 460 5.80 82.23 51.54
C PHE A 460 7.11 81.50 51.30
N GLY A 461 8.11 81.69 52.16
CA GLY A 461 9.37 80.89 52.09
C GLY A 461 9.11 79.37 52.30
N LYS A 462 8.25 79.10 53.32
CA LYS A 462 7.87 77.68 53.55
C LYS A 462 7.08 77.06 52.38
N ILE A 463 6.13 77.82 51.80
CA ILE A 463 5.40 77.36 50.62
C ILE A 463 6.35 77.09 49.47
N SER A 464 7.32 77.97 49.20
CA SER A 464 8.32 77.74 48.15
C SER A 464 9.15 76.51 48.41
N ASP A 465 9.63 76.32 49.65
CA ASP A 465 10.45 75.18 50.04
C ASP A 465 9.68 73.87 49.95
N VAL A 466 8.44 73.80 50.40
CA VAL A 466 7.58 72.62 50.30
C VAL A 466 7.23 72.31 48.85
N SER A 467 6.97 73.31 48.00
CA SER A 467 6.69 73.16 46.59
C SER A 467 7.92 72.58 45.80
N GLN A 468 9.11 73.13 46.15
CA GLN A 468 10.35 72.55 45.53
C GLN A 468 10.61 71.11 45.90
N ARG A 469 10.44 70.72 47.17
CA ARG A 469 10.57 69.35 47.63
C ARG A 469 9.57 68.45 46.95
N MET A 470 8.31 68.92 46.82
CA MET A 470 7.29 68.17 46.10
C MET A 470 7.66 67.95 44.61
N MET A 471 8.15 68.96 43.90
CA MET A 471 8.61 68.79 42.51
C MET A 471 9.78 67.84 42.38
N SER A 472 10.74 67.84 43.32
CA SER A 472 11.84 66.94 43.36
C SER A 472 11.38 65.46 43.54
N ALA A 473 10.49 65.25 44.55
CA ALA A 473 9.93 63.92 44.81
C ALA A 473 9.11 63.37 43.60
N MET A 474 8.31 64.20 42.96
CA MET A 474 7.60 63.82 41.75
C MET A 474 8.56 63.47 40.60
N ASN A 475 9.62 64.21 40.42
CA ASN A 475 10.63 63.90 39.39
C ASN A 475 11.35 62.57 39.67
N ASP A 476 11.60 62.23 40.92
CA ASP A 476 12.21 60.96 41.32
C ASP A 476 11.28 59.82 41.05
N ILE A 477 10.00 59.95 41.34
CA ILE A 477 9.00 58.89 41.03
C ILE A 477 8.82 58.73 39.52
N VAL A 478 8.72 59.82 38.75
CA VAL A 478 8.62 59.80 37.29
C VAL A 478 9.85 59.14 36.70
N TRP A 479 11.04 59.43 37.29
CA TRP A 479 12.27 58.78 36.85
C TRP A 479 12.26 57.27 37.14
N ALA A 480 11.80 56.84 38.30
CA ALA A 480 11.70 55.44 38.70
C ALA A 480 10.72 54.61 37.85
N ILE A 481 9.63 55.22 37.36
CA ILE A 481 8.61 54.58 36.55
C ILE A 481 9.06 54.49 35.05
N HIS A 482 9.99 55.33 34.64
CA HIS A 482 10.35 55.41 33.22
C HIS A 482 11.28 54.25 32.80
N SER A 483 10.77 53.33 32.01
CA SER A 483 11.50 52.10 31.56
C SER A 483 12.85 52.33 30.87
N LYS A 484 13.12 53.52 30.36
CA LYS A 484 14.43 53.89 29.80
C LYS A 484 15.52 53.98 30.87
N ASN A 485 15.14 54.09 32.15
CA ASN A 485 16.08 54.26 33.26
C ASN A 485 16.44 52.92 33.96
N ASP A 486 15.86 51.82 33.51
CA ASP A 486 16.13 50.46 34.03
C ASP A 486 17.54 49.93 33.68
N SER A 487 18.39 50.72 33.08
CA SER A 487 19.75 50.38 32.74
C SER A 487 20.73 50.73 33.84
N LEU A 488 21.79 49.91 34.02
CA LEU A 488 22.91 50.21 34.92
C LEU A 488 23.54 51.58 34.63
N GLY A 489 23.52 52.05 33.38
CA GLY A 489 23.96 53.37 33.00
C GLY A 489 23.07 54.51 33.54
N GLY A 490 21.75 54.35 33.42
CA GLY A 490 20.76 55.31 33.98
C GLY A 490 20.86 55.44 35.50
N LEU A 491 21.07 54.31 36.19
CA LEU A 491 21.29 54.30 37.64
C LEU A 491 22.60 55.00 38.02
N ALA A 492 23.69 54.78 37.32
CA ALA A 492 24.98 55.39 37.57
C ALA A 492 24.95 56.92 37.35
N ASP A 493 24.20 57.37 36.34
CA ASP A 493 24.04 58.82 36.06
C ASP A 493 23.20 59.48 37.15
N LYS A 494 22.13 58.84 37.64
CA LYS A 494 21.31 59.36 38.77
C LYS A 494 22.12 59.39 40.08
N MET A 495 22.95 58.40 40.38
CA MET A 495 23.84 58.40 41.53
C MET A 495 24.90 59.51 41.46
N ARG A 496 25.40 59.84 40.26
CA ARG A 496 26.32 60.96 40.08
C ARG A 496 25.62 62.34 40.33
N GLN A 497 24.35 62.46 39.85
CA GLN A 497 23.59 63.63 40.08
C GLN A 497 23.36 63.82 41.58
N PHE A 498 22.97 62.81 42.34
CA PHE A 498 22.83 62.84 43.80
C PHE A 498 24.13 63.16 44.52
N ALA A 499 25.28 62.73 44.00
CA ALA A 499 26.56 63.04 44.62
C ALA A 499 27.04 64.49 44.36
N SER A 500 26.42 65.17 43.39
CA SER A 500 26.77 66.58 42.99
C SER A 500 25.83 67.66 43.60
N GLU A 501 24.68 67.22 44.18
CA GLU A 501 23.78 68.02 44.97
C GLU A 501 24.22 68.06 46.45
#